data_b58cffebd4c8cb92227c6c0d06d1e08e
#
_entry.id   b58cffebd4c8cb92227c6c0d06d1e08e
#
_cell.length_a   1.000
_cell.length_b   1.000
_cell.length_c   1.000
_cell.angle_alpha   90.00
_cell.angle_beta   90.00
_cell.angle_gamma   90.00
#
_symmetry.space_group_name_H-M   'P 1'
#
loop_
_entity.id
_entity.type
_entity.pdbx_description
1 polymer ?
#
loop_
_entity_poly.entity_id
_entity_poly.type
_entity_poly.pdbx_seq_one_letter_code
_entity_poly.pdbx_strand_id
1 'polypeptide(L)'
;MTTSSTRSSAGRRKKARQYLPPQHGAWAMLIVPWLAGVLTAGFHWAHLPLLGAWVAGYLLSYYALQAVKTRRLSRFRPQLLLYAPITAVLGLVVVLARPHVLAYAPAYALLLALNAAYAWRRRERALVNDLTSVVQSCLMVFVAATVAAAGIGQVVLAFTAILLYFTGTVLYVKTMIRERGNASYRRASVAYHVLALGAAAVLSIPIAAVFVLLLVRAAVLPRYRLTPKRVGIAEIVAATLVLSTAVAA
;
A
#
# COMPACT_ATOMS: atom_id res chain seq x y z
N MET A 1 18.80 -44.42 -10.06
CA MET A 1 17.38 -44.11 -9.82
C MET A 1 17.22 -42.93 -8.86
N THR A 2 17.33 -41.67 -9.32
CA THR A 2 17.19 -40.46 -8.48
C THR A 2 16.73 -39.26 -9.29
N THR A 3 15.55 -39.34 -9.94
CA THR A 3 14.99 -38.22 -10.72
C THR A 3 13.53 -37.82 -10.36
N SER A 4 12.92 -38.39 -9.32
CA SER A 4 11.49 -38.12 -9.01
C SER A 4 11.25 -36.98 -7.99
N SER A 5 12.23 -36.57 -7.20
CA SER A 5 12.02 -35.61 -6.11
C SER A 5 12.00 -34.14 -6.56
N THR A 6 12.69 -33.77 -7.62
CA THR A 6 12.78 -32.38 -8.11
C THR A 6 11.53 -31.90 -8.86
N ARG A 7 10.79 -32.79 -9.51
CA ARG A 7 9.51 -32.45 -10.20
C ARG A 7 8.39 -32.07 -9.24
N SER A 8 8.32 -32.67 -8.06
CA SER A 8 7.28 -32.41 -7.04
C SER A 8 7.43 -31.02 -6.41
N SER A 9 8.66 -30.56 -6.15
CA SER A 9 8.91 -29.24 -5.52
C SER A 9 8.63 -28.07 -6.49
N ALA A 10 8.94 -28.21 -7.76
CA ALA A 10 8.67 -27.21 -8.80
C ALA A 10 7.16 -27.05 -9.06
N GLY A 11 6.41 -28.14 -9.06
CA GLY A 11 4.94 -28.13 -9.20
C GLY A 11 4.25 -27.44 -8.01
N ARG A 12 4.72 -27.71 -6.80
CA ARG A 12 4.19 -27.10 -5.55
C ARG A 12 4.50 -25.60 -5.49
N ARG A 13 5.68 -25.14 -5.91
CA ARG A 13 6.05 -23.70 -6.01
C ARG A 13 5.25 -22.96 -7.08
N LYS A 14 4.93 -23.60 -8.21
CA LYS A 14 4.04 -23.02 -9.24
C LYS A 14 2.61 -22.84 -8.73
N LYS A 15 2.07 -23.81 -7.99
CA LYS A 15 0.74 -23.72 -7.38
C LYS A 15 0.67 -22.64 -6.31
N ALA A 16 1.66 -22.50 -5.44
CA ALA A 16 1.69 -21.45 -4.42
C ALA A 16 1.74 -20.03 -5.01
N ARG A 17 2.49 -19.83 -6.10
CA ARG A 17 2.61 -18.52 -6.78
C ARG A 17 1.30 -18.03 -7.40
N GLN A 18 0.31 -18.87 -7.63
CA GLN A 18 -0.99 -18.43 -8.16
C GLN A 18 -1.87 -17.75 -7.10
N TYR A 19 -1.53 -17.87 -5.81
CA TYR A 19 -2.26 -17.24 -4.70
C TYR A 19 -1.64 -15.93 -4.21
N LEU A 20 -0.44 -15.55 -4.66
CA LEU A 20 0.23 -14.31 -4.28
C LEU A 20 0.40 -13.39 -5.49
N PRO A 21 -0.01 -12.12 -5.40
CA PRO A 21 0.21 -11.15 -6.48
C PRO A 21 1.70 -10.90 -6.71
N PRO A 22 2.13 -10.71 -7.97
CA PRO A 22 3.53 -10.39 -8.28
C PRO A 22 3.92 -8.93 -7.96
N GLN A 23 3.12 -8.22 -7.20
CA GLN A 23 3.28 -6.78 -6.91
C GLN A 23 4.09 -6.58 -5.63
N HIS A 24 5.42 -6.54 -5.73
CA HIS A 24 6.29 -6.37 -4.56
C HIS A 24 6.10 -5.02 -3.83
N GLY A 25 5.78 -3.93 -4.56
CA GLY A 25 5.55 -2.60 -3.96
C GLY A 25 4.30 -2.50 -3.09
N ALA A 26 3.29 -3.34 -3.30
CA ALA A 26 2.06 -3.30 -2.54
C ALA A 26 2.25 -3.67 -1.06
N TRP A 27 3.25 -4.48 -0.73
CA TRP A 27 3.50 -4.89 0.65
C TRP A 27 3.89 -3.72 1.56
N ALA A 28 4.71 -2.78 1.06
CA ALA A 28 5.04 -1.58 1.82
C ALA A 28 3.78 -0.74 2.11
N MET A 29 2.90 -0.59 1.13
CA MET A 29 1.63 0.13 1.29
C MET A 29 0.66 -0.58 2.24
N LEU A 30 0.74 -1.89 2.40
CA LEU A 30 -0.08 -2.63 3.36
C LEU A 30 0.46 -2.50 4.79
N ILE A 31 1.77 -2.63 4.96
CA ILE A 31 2.39 -2.75 6.28
C ILE A 31 2.69 -1.39 6.92
N VAL A 32 3.22 -0.43 6.15
CA VAL A 32 3.69 0.85 6.70
C VAL A 32 2.56 1.67 7.34
N PRO A 33 1.38 1.87 6.71
CA PRO A 33 0.31 2.62 7.35
C PRO A 33 -0.26 1.91 8.59
N TRP A 34 -0.36 0.56 8.55
CA TRP A 34 -0.79 -0.21 9.72
C TRP A 34 0.21 -0.07 10.87
N LEU A 35 1.52 -0.22 10.61
CA LEU A 35 2.57 -0.03 11.61
C LEU A 35 2.56 1.40 12.18
N ALA A 36 2.41 2.41 11.33
CA ALA A 36 2.36 3.79 11.79
C ALA A 36 1.22 4.01 12.78
N GLY A 37 0.02 3.53 12.45
CA GLY A 37 -1.12 3.63 13.35
C GLY A 37 -0.88 2.90 14.67
N VAL A 38 -0.33 1.67 14.62
CA VAL A 38 -0.03 0.87 15.83
C VAL A 38 1.06 1.53 16.69
N LEU A 39 2.15 1.98 16.07
CA LEU A 39 3.28 2.53 16.82
C LEU A 39 2.97 3.90 17.42
N THR A 40 2.15 4.71 16.74
CA THR A 40 1.76 6.05 17.24
C THR A 40 0.63 5.97 18.26
N ALA A 41 -0.35 5.10 18.06
CA ALA A 41 -1.54 5.02 18.91
C ALA A 41 -1.40 4.02 20.09
N GLY A 42 -0.36 3.19 20.07
CA GLY A 42 -0.17 2.09 21.01
C GLY A 42 -0.76 0.76 20.51
N PHE A 43 -0.16 -0.33 20.97
CA PHE A 43 -0.56 -1.68 20.59
C PHE A 43 -1.81 -2.14 21.37
N HIS A 44 -2.74 -2.74 20.65
CA HIS A 44 -3.88 -3.48 21.21
C HIS A 44 -3.96 -4.86 20.51
N TRP A 45 -4.36 -5.92 21.21
CA TRP A 45 -4.39 -7.29 20.66
C TRP A 45 -5.19 -7.40 19.34
N ALA A 46 -6.26 -6.60 19.18
CA ALA A 46 -7.09 -6.61 17.98
C ALA A 46 -6.35 -6.08 16.73
N HIS A 47 -5.17 -5.48 16.86
CA HIS A 47 -4.32 -5.14 15.71
C HIS A 47 -3.82 -6.39 14.97
N LEU A 48 -3.68 -7.54 15.63
CA LEU A 48 -3.26 -8.78 14.97
C LEU A 48 -4.33 -9.30 14.00
N PRO A 49 -5.60 -9.53 14.44
CA PRO A 49 -6.65 -9.88 13.49
C PRO A 49 -6.94 -8.77 12.47
N LEU A 50 -6.76 -7.49 12.82
CA LEU A 50 -6.85 -6.38 11.85
C LEU A 50 -5.82 -6.54 10.74
N LEU A 51 -4.56 -6.81 11.04
CA LEU A 51 -3.52 -7.04 10.03
C LEU A 51 -3.87 -8.24 9.15
N GLY A 52 -4.33 -9.34 9.75
CA GLY A 52 -4.76 -10.51 9.01
C GLY A 52 -5.93 -10.22 8.06
N ALA A 53 -6.97 -9.52 8.57
CA ALA A 53 -8.11 -9.08 7.76
C ALA A 53 -7.70 -8.13 6.63
N TRP A 54 -6.77 -7.21 6.91
CA TRP A 54 -6.26 -6.25 5.95
C TRP A 54 -5.49 -6.92 4.81
N VAL A 55 -4.56 -7.81 5.14
CA VAL A 55 -3.79 -8.58 4.14
C VAL A 55 -4.70 -9.50 3.34
N ALA A 56 -5.59 -10.27 4.00
CA ALA A 56 -6.53 -11.15 3.32
C ALA A 56 -7.52 -10.36 2.46
N GLY A 57 -8.02 -9.21 2.94
CA GLY A 57 -8.88 -8.30 2.22
C GLY A 57 -8.20 -7.69 0.98
N TYR A 58 -6.92 -7.34 1.07
CA TYR A 58 -6.12 -6.93 -0.09
C TYR A 58 -6.03 -8.05 -1.14
N LEU A 59 -5.72 -9.29 -0.71
CA LEU A 59 -5.64 -10.43 -1.62
C LEU A 59 -7.01 -10.74 -2.25
N LEU A 60 -8.07 -10.68 -1.47
CA LEU A 60 -9.45 -10.83 -1.96
C LEU A 60 -9.78 -9.77 -3.01
N SER A 61 -9.54 -8.48 -2.70
CA SER A 61 -9.80 -7.37 -3.61
C SER A 61 -8.98 -7.46 -4.90
N TYR A 62 -7.71 -7.86 -4.80
CA TYR A 62 -6.85 -8.06 -5.96
C TYR A 62 -7.46 -9.08 -6.95
N TYR A 63 -7.87 -10.26 -6.46
CA TYR A 63 -8.45 -11.28 -7.33
C TYR A 63 -9.87 -10.92 -7.79
N ALA A 64 -10.65 -10.22 -6.98
CA ALA A 64 -11.95 -9.69 -7.39
C ALA A 64 -11.80 -8.67 -8.54
N LEU A 65 -10.86 -7.71 -8.42
CA LEU A 65 -10.56 -6.74 -9.47
C LEU A 65 -10.02 -7.41 -10.75
N GLN A 66 -9.23 -8.48 -10.63
CA GLN A 66 -8.79 -9.27 -11.80
C GLN A 66 -9.97 -10.00 -12.46
N ALA A 67 -10.93 -10.51 -11.68
CA ALA A 67 -12.14 -11.12 -12.20
C ALA A 67 -13.00 -10.09 -12.96
N VAL A 68 -13.18 -8.89 -12.39
CA VAL A 68 -13.87 -7.75 -13.04
C VAL A 68 -13.18 -7.37 -14.35
N LYS A 69 -11.85 -7.16 -14.32
CA LYS A 69 -11.05 -6.78 -15.48
C LYS A 69 -11.14 -7.79 -16.62
N THR A 70 -11.05 -9.07 -16.29
CA THR A 70 -11.03 -10.15 -17.29
C THR A 70 -12.42 -10.63 -17.68
N ARG A 71 -13.45 -10.25 -16.91
CA ARG A 71 -14.83 -10.74 -17.00
C ARG A 71 -14.92 -12.28 -16.87
N ARG A 72 -14.01 -12.89 -16.08
CA ARG A 72 -13.91 -14.35 -15.89
C ARG A 72 -13.82 -14.70 -14.40
N LEU A 73 -14.96 -14.71 -13.73
CA LEU A 73 -15.05 -15.03 -12.30
C LEU A 73 -14.55 -16.46 -11.98
N SER A 74 -14.90 -17.44 -12.84
CA SER A 74 -14.52 -18.86 -12.65
C SER A 74 -13.01 -19.06 -12.51
N ARG A 75 -12.20 -18.24 -13.20
CA ARG A 75 -10.74 -18.33 -13.18
C ARG A 75 -10.15 -18.01 -11.80
N PHE A 76 -10.78 -17.13 -11.05
CA PHE A 76 -10.30 -16.63 -9.76
C PHE A 76 -11.10 -17.17 -8.58
N ARG A 77 -12.10 -18.03 -8.83
CA ARG A 77 -12.96 -18.64 -7.81
C ARG A 77 -12.18 -19.30 -6.66
N PRO A 78 -11.09 -20.08 -6.89
CA PRO A 78 -10.34 -20.69 -5.79
C PRO A 78 -9.73 -19.67 -4.83
N GLN A 79 -9.18 -18.56 -5.36
CA GLN A 79 -8.58 -17.50 -4.54
C GLN A 79 -9.66 -16.71 -3.78
N LEU A 80 -10.78 -16.41 -4.44
CA LEU A 80 -11.91 -15.71 -3.80
C LEU A 80 -12.50 -16.54 -2.66
N LEU A 81 -12.72 -17.85 -2.88
CA LEU A 81 -13.24 -18.77 -1.85
C LEU A 81 -12.26 -18.98 -0.69
N LEU A 82 -10.95 -18.82 -0.91
CA LEU A 82 -9.95 -18.90 0.14
C LEU A 82 -9.93 -17.60 0.98
N TYR A 83 -9.83 -16.44 0.32
CA TYR A 83 -9.61 -15.18 1.05
C TYR A 83 -10.89 -14.55 1.62
N ALA A 84 -12.07 -14.80 1.04
CA ALA A 84 -13.32 -14.23 1.53
C ALA A 84 -13.66 -14.68 2.95
N PRO A 85 -13.66 -16.00 3.32
CA PRO A 85 -13.94 -16.40 4.67
C PRO A 85 -12.88 -15.94 5.67
N ILE A 86 -11.59 -15.93 5.29
CA ILE A 86 -10.50 -15.43 6.15
C ILE A 86 -10.74 -13.94 6.46
N THR A 87 -11.01 -13.14 5.45
CA THR A 87 -11.31 -11.71 5.62
C THR A 87 -12.55 -11.49 6.47
N ALA A 88 -13.61 -12.27 6.24
CA ALA A 88 -14.86 -12.15 6.98
C ALA A 88 -14.70 -12.52 8.47
N VAL A 89 -14.04 -13.65 8.77
CA VAL A 89 -13.85 -14.10 10.16
C VAL A 89 -12.94 -13.11 10.92
N LEU A 90 -11.79 -12.75 10.37
CA LEU A 90 -10.87 -11.83 11.03
C LEU A 90 -11.46 -10.41 11.14
N GLY A 91 -12.17 -9.95 10.10
CA GLY A 91 -12.91 -8.70 10.13
C GLY A 91 -14.00 -8.69 11.18
N LEU A 92 -14.76 -9.78 11.31
CA LEU A 92 -15.78 -9.92 12.34
C LEU A 92 -15.17 -9.83 13.75
N VAL A 93 -14.04 -10.51 14.00
CA VAL A 93 -13.32 -10.42 15.29
C VAL A 93 -12.96 -8.97 15.61
N VAL A 94 -12.45 -8.21 14.61
CA VAL A 94 -12.12 -6.79 14.81
C VAL A 94 -13.36 -5.95 15.10
N VAL A 95 -14.45 -6.16 14.36
CA VAL A 95 -15.71 -5.40 14.55
C VAL A 95 -16.33 -5.69 15.91
N LEU A 96 -16.33 -6.94 16.36
CA LEU A 96 -16.84 -7.29 17.68
C LEU A 96 -16.00 -6.70 18.81
N ALA A 97 -14.67 -6.64 18.63
CA ALA A 97 -13.77 -6.03 19.60
C ALA A 97 -13.82 -4.50 19.60
N ARG A 98 -14.00 -3.88 18.42
CA ARG A 98 -13.93 -2.44 18.18
C ARG A 98 -14.93 -1.99 17.10
N PRO A 99 -16.23 -1.88 17.41
CA PRO A 99 -17.27 -1.61 16.40
C PRO A 99 -17.12 -0.27 15.68
N HIS A 100 -16.45 0.70 16.30
CA HIS A 100 -16.19 2.03 15.70
C HIS A 100 -15.37 1.96 14.39
N VAL A 101 -14.66 0.85 14.11
CA VAL A 101 -13.96 0.68 12.83
C VAL A 101 -14.92 0.66 11.64
N LEU A 102 -16.21 0.35 11.86
CA LEU A 102 -17.23 0.38 10.80
C LEU A 102 -17.46 1.79 10.22
N ALA A 103 -17.10 2.85 10.95
CA ALA A 103 -17.17 4.21 10.44
C ALA A 103 -16.33 4.43 9.16
N TYR A 104 -15.30 3.63 8.94
CA TYR A 104 -14.46 3.69 7.74
C TYR A 104 -15.02 2.88 6.56
N ALA A 105 -16.01 2.01 6.79
CA ALA A 105 -16.56 1.13 5.75
C ALA A 105 -17.07 1.88 4.50
N PRO A 106 -17.81 3.02 4.63
CA PRO A 106 -18.25 3.77 3.45
C PRO A 106 -17.09 4.31 2.62
N ALA A 107 -16.02 4.81 3.25
CA ALA A 107 -14.83 5.31 2.55
C ALA A 107 -14.13 4.18 1.80
N TYR A 108 -13.91 3.03 2.44
CA TYR A 108 -13.33 1.86 1.80
C TYR A 108 -14.19 1.33 0.65
N ALA A 109 -15.52 1.30 0.82
CA ALA A 109 -16.45 0.87 -0.23
C ALA A 109 -16.37 1.79 -1.46
N LEU A 110 -16.35 3.12 -1.25
CA LEU A 110 -16.20 4.11 -2.33
C LEU A 110 -14.87 3.93 -3.08
N LEU A 111 -13.76 3.83 -2.35
CA LEU A 111 -12.42 3.68 -2.93
C LEU A 111 -12.30 2.34 -3.70
N LEU A 112 -12.87 1.27 -3.16
CA LEU A 112 -12.92 -0.02 -3.85
C LEU A 112 -13.80 0.04 -5.12
N ALA A 113 -14.93 0.73 -5.07
CA ALA A 113 -15.80 0.94 -6.23
C ALA A 113 -15.09 1.74 -7.34
N LEU A 114 -14.30 2.77 -6.98
CA LEU A 114 -13.45 3.50 -7.93
C LEU A 114 -12.42 2.57 -8.57
N ASN A 115 -11.68 1.79 -7.77
CA ASN A 115 -10.72 0.81 -8.29
C ASN A 115 -11.40 -0.22 -9.21
N ALA A 116 -12.62 -0.68 -8.87
CA ALA A 116 -13.40 -1.60 -9.71
C ALA A 116 -13.83 -0.95 -11.04
N ALA A 117 -14.21 0.31 -11.03
CA ALA A 117 -14.55 1.05 -12.25
C ALA A 117 -13.34 1.19 -13.19
N TYR A 118 -12.14 1.46 -12.63
CA TYR A 118 -10.90 1.49 -13.42
C TYR A 118 -10.51 0.09 -13.93
N ALA A 119 -10.68 -0.96 -13.13
CA ALA A 119 -10.44 -2.35 -13.55
C ALA A 119 -11.41 -2.78 -14.68
N TRP A 120 -12.70 -2.45 -14.55
CA TRP A 120 -13.71 -2.72 -15.58
C TRP A 120 -13.33 -2.08 -16.92
N ARG A 121 -12.83 -0.83 -16.88
CA ARG A 121 -12.35 -0.08 -18.06
C ARG A 121 -10.95 -0.48 -18.51
N ARG A 122 -10.30 -1.45 -17.85
CA ARG A 122 -8.90 -1.88 -18.09
C ARG A 122 -7.89 -0.74 -17.98
N ARG A 123 -8.18 0.27 -17.14
CA ARG A 123 -7.34 1.45 -16.89
C ARG A 123 -6.73 1.46 -15.48
N GLU A 124 -6.50 0.28 -14.91
CA GLU A 124 -5.93 0.12 -13.55
C GLU A 124 -4.54 0.75 -13.36
N ARG A 125 -3.88 1.15 -14.47
CA ARG A 125 -2.59 1.85 -14.44
C ARG A 125 -2.71 3.37 -14.47
N ALA A 126 -3.92 3.91 -14.49
CA ALA A 126 -4.15 5.35 -14.43
C ALA A 126 -3.63 5.92 -13.12
N LEU A 127 -3.10 7.15 -13.15
CA LEU A 127 -2.57 7.81 -11.95
C LEU A 127 -3.64 7.93 -10.86
N VAL A 128 -4.86 8.29 -11.24
CA VAL A 128 -5.98 8.41 -10.29
C VAL A 128 -6.24 7.08 -9.56
N ASN A 129 -6.20 5.95 -10.27
CA ASN A 129 -6.38 4.64 -9.64
C ASN A 129 -5.26 4.30 -8.66
N ASP A 130 -4.01 4.63 -9.00
CA ASP A 130 -2.87 4.43 -8.10
C ASP A 130 -3.01 5.33 -6.86
N LEU A 131 -3.42 6.60 -7.01
CA LEU A 131 -3.67 7.52 -5.90
C LEU A 131 -4.87 7.08 -5.03
N THR A 132 -5.94 6.56 -5.64
CA THR A 132 -7.06 5.94 -4.90
C THR A 132 -6.55 4.81 -4.00
N SER A 133 -5.65 3.97 -4.50
CA SER A 133 -5.04 2.88 -3.71
C SER A 133 -4.12 3.40 -2.61
N VAL A 134 -3.42 4.51 -2.83
CA VAL A 134 -2.62 5.20 -1.79
C VAL A 134 -3.53 5.68 -0.65
N VAL A 135 -4.60 6.41 -0.97
CA VAL A 135 -5.55 6.91 0.04
C VAL A 135 -6.16 5.75 0.82
N GLN A 136 -6.62 4.71 0.12
CA GLN A 136 -7.18 3.50 0.73
C GLN A 136 -6.19 2.85 1.71
N SER A 137 -4.92 2.79 1.35
CA SER A 137 -3.86 2.25 2.20
C SER A 137 -3.60 3.15 3.41
N CYS A 138 -3.47 4.45 3.23
CA CYS A 138 -3.16 5.40 4.30
C CYS A 138 -4.29 5.52 5.34
N LEU A 139 -5.55 5.33 4.95
CA LEU A 139 -6.68 5.28 5.90
C LEU A 139 -6.51 4.22 6.98
N MET A 140 -5.68 3.20 6.76
CA MET A 140 -5.37 2.17 7.76
C MET A 140 -4.70 2.75 9.01
N VAL A 141 -4.02 3.90 8.92
CA VAL A 141 -3.47 4.62 10.09
C VAL A 141 -4.59 4.94 11.08
N PHE A 142 -5.70 5.50 10.58
CA PHE A 142 -6.86 5.86 11.43
C PHE A 142 -7.61 4.62 11.92
N VAL A 143 -7.75 3.59 11.09
CA VAL A 143 -8.38 2.33 11.53
C VAL A 143 -7.58 1.71 12.67
N ALA A 144 -6.26 1.66 12.57
CA ALA A 144 -5.40 1.14 13.64
C ALA A 144 -5.50 2.01 14.90
N ALA A 145 -5.51 3.34 14.78
CA ALA A 145 -5.72 4.24 15.91
C ALA A 145 -7.07 4.00 16.60
N THR A 146 -8.13 3.80 15.83
CA THR A 146 -9.47 3.47 16.36
C THR A 146 -9.48 2.15 17.12
N VAL A 147 -8.72 1.15 16.67
CA VAL A 147 -8.55 -0.12 17.38
C VAL A 147 -7.85 0.07 18.73
N ALA A 148 -6.89 0.99 18.83
CA ALA A 148 -6.27 1.39 20.10
C ALA A 148 -7.13 2.29 20.98
N ALA A 149 -8.31 2.73 20.50
CA ALA A 149 -9.13 3.79 21.12
C ALA A 149 -8.40 5.14 21.26
N ALA A 150 -7.44 5.40 20.37
CA ALA A 150 -6.67 6.64 20.34
C ALA A 150 -7.41 7.73 19.54
N GLY A 151 -7.18 8.99 19.91
CA GLY A 151 -7.74 10.14 19.21
C GLY A 151 -7.11 10.33 17.81
N ILE A 152 -7.91 10.80 16.84
CA ILE A 152 -7.43 11.08 15.48
C ILE A 152 -6.23 12.05 15.50
N GLY A 153 -6.23 13.04 16.39
CA GLY A 153 -5.15 14.01 16.52
C GLY A 153 -3.77 13.41 16.78
N GLN A 154 -3.71 12.25 17.47
CA GLN A 154 -2.44 11.57 17.75
C GLN A 154 -1.77 10.99 16.50
N VAL A 155 -2.53 10.64 15.49
CA VAL A 155 -2.03 9.93 14.29
C VAL A 155 -2.07 10.77 13.02
N VAL A 156 -2.66 11.97 13.07
CA VAL A 156 -2.79 12.86 11.90
C VAL A 156 -1.44 13.21 11.27
N LEU A 157 -0.43 13.47 12.10
CA LEU A 157 0.93 13.76 11.62
C LEU A 157 1.51 12.57 10.85
N ALA A 158 1.46 11.38 11.45
CA ALA A 158 1.95 10.15 10.81
C ALA A 158 1.15 9.84 9.53
N PHE A 159 -0.17 9.97 9.57
CA PHE A 159 -1.02 9.82 8.37
C PHE A 159 -0.58 10.77 7.25
N THR A 160 -0.40 12.07 7.57
CA THR A 160 -0.04 13.08 6.57
C THR A 160 1.33 12.80 5.97
N ALA A 161 2.34 12.50 6.78
CA ALA A 161 3.68 12.17 6.32
C ALA A 161 3.66 10.94 5.39
N ILE A 162 2.94 9.89 5.75
CA ILE A 162 2.84 8.65 4.97
C ILE A 162 2.06 8.88 3.67
N LEU A 163 0.97 9.66 3.71
CA LEU A 163 0.20 10.01 2.51
C LEU A 163 1.04 10.80 1.51
N LEU A 164 1.78 11.81 1.98
CA LEU A 164 2.72 12.58 1.15
C LEU A 164 3.79 11.68 0.55
N TYR A 165 4.37 10.78 1.36
CA TYR A 165 5.39 9.84 0.90
C TYR A 165 4.88 8.91 -0.20
N PHE A 166 3.78 8.17 0.02
CA PHE A 166 3.28 7.21 -0.96
C PHE A 166 2.77 7.87 -2.23
N THR A 167 2.18 9.06 -2.15
CA THR A 167 1.81 9.85 -3.33
C THR A 167 3.04 10.21 -4.15
N GLY A 168 4.11 10.68 -3.51
CA GLY A 168 5.39 10.97 -4.16
C GLY A 168 6.03 9.70 -4.75
N THR A 169 5.96 8.58 -4.03
CA THR A 169 6.46 7.28 -4.49
C THR A 169 5.75 6.81 -5.76
N VAL A 170 4.42 6.95 -5.86
CA VAL A 170 3.68 6.63 -7.08
C VAL A 170 4.20 7.43 -8.26
N LEU A 171 4.36 8.75 -8.11
CA LEU A 171 4.89 9.63 -9.15
C LEU A 171 6.33 9.24 -9.52
N TYR A 172 7.20 9.09 -8.53
CA TYR A 172 8.61 8.73 -8.75
C TYR A 172 8.77 7.37 -9.43
N VAL A 173 8.12 6.32 -8.94
CA VAL A 173 8.24 4.97 -9.51
C VAL A 173 7.70 4.92 -10.94
N LYS A 174 6.67 5.70 -11.26
CA LYS A 174 6.22 5.84 -12.65
C LYS A 174 7.30 6.45 -13.54
N THR A 175 8.02 7.49 -13.10
CA THR A 175 9.13 8.07 -13.89
C THR A 175 10.26 7.07 -14.10
N MET A 176 10.49 6.15 -13.14
CA MET A 176 11.54 5.14 -13.24
C MET A 176 11.22 3.99 -14.19
N ILE A 177 9.94 3.64 -14.34
CA ILE A 177 9.54 2.41 -15.02
C ILE A 177 8.68 2.68 -16.26
N ARG A 178 7.52 3.35 -16.09
CA ARG A 178 6.50 3.48 -17.14
C ARG A 178 6.64 4.76 -17.97
N GLU A 179 6.92 5.85 -17.29
CA GLU A 179 7.06 7.20 -17.87
C GLU A 179 8.54 7.56 -18.08
N ARG A 180 9.40 6.55 -18.27
CA ARG A 180 10.83 6.77 -18.47
C ARG A 180 11.07 7.59 -19.73
N GLY A 181 11.84 8.70 -19.59
CA GLY A 181 12.10 9.64 -20.67
C GLY A 181 11.01 10.71 -20.84
N ASN A 182 9.87 10.62 -20.18
CA ASN A 182 8.84 11.64 -20.19
C ASN A 182 9.25 12.83 -19.30
N ALA A 183 9.72 13.92 -19.95
CA ALA A 183 10.22 15.12 -19.26
C ALA A 183 9.10 15.83 -18.46
N SER A 184 7.88 15.85 -18.99
CA SER A 184 6.73 16.49 -18.33
C SER A 184 6.35 15.73 -17.05
N TYR A 185 6.34 14.41 -17.12
CA TYR A 185 6.02 13.57 -15.95
C TYR A 185 7.10 13.69 -14.88
N ARG A 186 8.37 13.73 -15.27
CA ARG A 186 9.50 13.95 -14.36
C ARG A 186 9.40 15.33 -13.68
N ARG A 187 9.08 16.39 -14.42
CA ARG A 187 8.86 17.73 -13.86
C ARG A 187 7.72 17.73 -12.85
N ALA A 188 6.59 17.10 -13.18
CA ALA A 188 5.46 16.96 -12.26
C ALA A 188 5.84 16.19 -10.97
N SER A 189 6.62 15.12 -11.11
CA SER A 189 7.12 14.36 -9.95
C SER A 189 8.02 15.22 -9.05
N VAL A 190 8.98 15.96 -9.62
CA VAL A 190 9.86 16.85 -8.85
C VAL A 190 9.07 17.99 -8.22
N ALA A 191 8.16 18.65 -8.94
CA ALA A 191 7.30 19.70 -8.40
C ALA A 191 6.48 19.20 -7.21
N TYR A 192 5.90 18.00 -7.31
CA TYR A 192 5.20 17.38 -6.18
C TYR A 192 6.13 17.19 -4.97
N HIS A 193 7.37 16.71 -5.17
CA HIS A 193 8.29 16.50 -4.05
C HIS A 193 8.75 17.82 -3.40
N VAL A 194 8.82 18.93 -4.16
CA VAL A 194 9.05 20.27 -3.59
C VAL A 194 7.88 20.69 -2.70
N LEU A 195 6.64 20.53 -3.18
CA LEU A 195 5.45 20.84 -2.39
C LEU A 195 5.35 19.94 -1.15
N ALA A 196 5.64 18.64 -1.29
CA ALA A 196 5.63 17.68 -0.19
C ALA A 196 6.72 18.02 0.86
N LEU A 197 7.90 18.49 0.43
CA LEU A 197 8.94 18.97 1.35
C LEU A 197 8.47 20.23 2.10
N GLY A 198 7.83 21.18 1.43
CA GLY A 198 7.23 22.34 2.11
C GLY A 198 6.20 21.94 3.16
N ALA A 199 5.30 21.01 2.83
CA ALA A 199 4.34 20.48 3.77
C ALA A 199 5.02 19.72 4.93
N ALA A 200 6.04 18.91 4.64
CA ALA A 200 6.81 18.18 5.65
C ALA A 200 7.54 19.11 6.62
N ALA A 201 8.04 20.26 6.15
CA ALA A 201 8.71 21.26 6.98
C ALA A 201 7.77 21.90 8.01
N VAL A 202 6.49 22.01 7.67
CA VAL A 202 5.45 22.48 8.62
C VAL A 202 5.11 21.40 9.66
N LEU A 203 5.23 20.11 9.29
CA LEU A 203 4.93 19.01 10.20
C LEU A 203 6.04 18.84 11.26
N SER A 204 7.30 18.67 10.83
CA SER A 204 8.43 18.41 11.72
C SER A 204 9.77 18.50 10.97
N ILE A 205 10.82 19.01 11.61
CA ILE A 205 12.17 19.10 11.06
C ILE A 205 12.74 17.72 10.67
N PRO A 206 12.65 16.66 11.50
CA PRO A 206 13.09 15.32 11.11
C PRO A 206 12.39 14.77 9.88
N ILE A 207 11.07 14.99 9.75
CA ILE A 207 10.30 14.58 8.58
C ILE A 207 10.79 15.36 7.35
N ALA A 208 10.97 16.69 7.47
CA ALA A 208 11.49 17.51 6.38
C ALA A 208 12.86 17.04 5.89
N ALA A 209 13.78 16.65 6.79
CA ALA A 209 15.10 16.13 6.42
C ALA A 209 14.98 14.86 5.55
N VAL A 210 14.06 13.95 5.89
CA VAL A 210 13.78 12.78 5.05
C VAL A 210 13.20 13.19 3.70
N PHE A 211 12.29 14.18 3.67
CA PHE A 211 11.69 14.65 2.42
C PHE A 211 12.70 15.37 1.51
N VAL A 212 13.76 15.99 2.04
CA VAL A 212 14.90 16.44 1.23
C VAL A 212 15.53 15.25 0.49
N LEU A 213 15.80 14.14 1.16
CA LEU A 213 16.34 12.94 0.53
C LEU A 213 15.40 12.38 -0.55
N LEU A 214 14.08 12.41 -0.30
CA LEU A 214 13.08 11.99 -1.28
C LEU A 214 13.05 12.91 -2.51
N LEU A 215 13.20 14.22 -2.33
CA LEU A 215 13.31 15.18 -3.43
C LEU A 215 14.57 14.94 -4.26
N VAL A 216 15.75 14.80 -3.61
CA VAL A 216 17.01 14.46 -4.28
C VAL A 216 16.86 13.16 -5.07
N ARG A 217 16.28 12.12 -4.47
CA ARG A 217 15.97 10.87 -5.13
C ARG A 217 15.13 11.07 -6.39
N ALA A 218 14.04 11.84 -6.30
CA ALA A 218 13.13 12.08 -7.41
C ALA A 218 13.75 12.92 -8.54
N ALA A 219 14.68 13.82 -8.22
CA ALA A 219 15.37 14.66 -9.19
C ALA A 219 16.54 13.94 -9.89
N VAL A 220 17.27 13.09 -9.15
CA VAL A 220 18.56 12.50 -9.59
C VAL A 220 18.38 11.11 -10.18
N LEU A 221 17.70 10.19 -9.48
CA LEU A 221 17.67 8.77 -9.88
C LEU A 221 16.99 8.50 -11.24
N PRO A 222 16.02 9.28 -11.74
CA PRO A 222 15.47 9.06 -13.09
C PRO A 222 16.47 9.23 -14.23
N ARG A 223 17.63 9.84 -13.97
CA ARG A 223 18.74 9.94 -14.94
C ARG A 223 19.47 8.60 -15.14
N TYR A 224 19.38 7.70 -14.16
CA TYR A 224 20.06 6.40 -14.16
C TYR A 224 19.10 5.27 -14.56
N ARG A 225 19.63 4.25 -15.26
CA ARG A 225 18.86 3.06 -15.65
C ARG A 225 18.91 2.03 -14.52
N LEU A 226 18.16 2.26 -13.43
CA LEU A 226 18.04 1.31 -12.34
C LEU A 226 17.09 0.17 -12.70
N THR A 227 17.40 -1.03 -12.20
CA THR A 227 16.50 -2.18 -12.30
C THR A 227 15.32 -2.03 -11.34
N PRO A 228 14.13 -2.60 -11.63
CA PRO A 228 12.98 -2.54 -10.73
C PRO A 228 13.30 -3.05 -9.31
N LYS A 229 14.22 -4.04 -9.18
CA LYS A 229 14.66 -4.55 -7.88
C LYS A 229 15.41 -3.47 -7.08
N ARG A 230 16.33 -2.72 -7.70
CA ARG A 230 17.08 -1.64 -7.03
C ARG A 230 16.16 -0.50 -6.62
N VAL A 231 15.20 -0.13 -7.47
CA VAL A 231 14.15 0.85 -7.13
C VAL A 231 13.37 0.36 -5.93
N GLY A 232 12.92 -0.90 -5.90
CA GLY A 232 12.17 -1.48 -4.79
C GLY A 232 12.95 -1.47 -3.47
N ILE A 233 14.25 -1.75 -3.48
CA ILE A 233 15.10 -1.70 -2.27
C ILE A 233 15.20 -0.25 -1.76
N ALA A 234 15.42 0.73 -2.66
CA ALA A 234 15.46 2.13 -2.28
C ALA A 234 14.13 2.60 -1.66
N GLU A 235 12.98 2.09 -2.16
CA GLU A 235 11.66 2.38 -1.59
C GLU A 235 11.46 1.76 -0.20
N ILE A 236 12.01 0.57 0.07
CA ILE A 236 11.95 -0.03 1.42
C ILE A 236 12.71 0.86 2.41
N VAL A 237 13.92 1.29 2.06
CA VAL A 237 14.72 2.20 2.91
C VAL A 237 13.98 3.52 3.14
N ALA A 238 13.46 4.13 2.08
CA ALA A 238 12.71 5.38 2.17
C ALA A 238 11.45 5.24 3.05
N ALA A 239 10.68 4.17 2.87
CA ALA A 239 9.50 3.88 3.67
C ALA A 239 9.83 3.72 5.17
N THR A 240 10.93 3.04 5.48
CA THR A 240 11.41 2.86 6.86
C THR A 240 11.80 4.20 7.48
N LEU A 241 12.54 5.05 6.76
CA LEU A 241 12.92 6.38 7.25
C LEU A 241 11.70 7.27 7.51
N VAL A 242 10.74 7.30 6.58
CA VAL A 242 9.50 8.08 6.77
C VAL A 242 8.70 7.54 7.95
N LEU A 243 8.54 6.21 8.08
CA LEU A 243 7.84 5.60 9.20
C LEU A 243 8.51 5.97 10.53
N SER A 244 9.83 5.79 10.63
CA SER A 244 10.57 6.06 11.87
C SER A 244 10.46 7.53 12.30
N THR A 245 10.59 8.48 11.36
CA THR A 245 10.48 9.90 11.68
C THR A 245 9.04 10.33 11.95
N ALA A 246 8.05 9.75 11.27
CA ALA A 246 6.64 10.06 11.48
C ALA A 246 6.08 9.53 12.82
N VAL A 247 6.67 8.45 13.35
CA VAL A 247 6.29 7.88 14.66
C VAL A 247 7.01 8.59 15.81
N ALA A 248 8.24 9.09 15.57
CA ALA A 248 9.06 9.76 16.59
C ALA A 248 8.73 11.26 16.75
N ALA A 249 7.98 11.86 15.82
CA ALA A 249 7.61 13.28 15.81
C ALA A 249 6.33 13.55 16.55
#